data_f2c496650c2aac2604e300a3fe030ce6
#
_entry.id   f2c496650c2aac2604e300a3fe030ce6
#
_cell.length_a   1.000
_cell.length_b   1.000
_cell.length_c   1.000
_cell.angle_alpha   90.00
_cell.angle_beta   90.00
_cell.angle_gamma   90.00
#
_symmetry.space_group_name_H-M   'P 1'
#
loop_
_entity.id
_entity.type
_entity.pdbx_description
1 polymer ?
#
loop_
_entity_poly.entity_id
_entity_poly.type
_entity_poly.pdbx_seq_one_letter_code
_entity_poly.pdbx_strand_id
1 'polypeptide(L)'
;MKPPTDTLQPPRRTPPAAFTLIEVMVALAIVAVALTALLGLRNRSLAMAAFAHHLTEATLLANARMTDLSTRSASATGATDGEAAPYRWIEEIRPTPLDGVREAVVIVLWQEGAHEEQVEITRYLFDTP
;
A
#
# COMPACT_ATOMS: atom_id res chain seq x y z
N MET A 1 -65.67 57.10 23.68
CA MET A 1 -64.50 56.66 22.86
C MET A 1 -63.76 55.60 23.64
N LYS A 2 -63.94 54.31 23.27
CA LYS A 2 -63.41 53.16 23.98
C LYS A 2 -62.14 52.71 23.32
N PRO A 3 -61.01 52.56 24.04
CA PRO A 3 -59.73 52.13 23.40
C PRO A 3 -59.83 50.69 23.01
N PRO A 4 -59.13 50.26 21.92
CA PRO A 4 -59.06 48.86 21.49
C PRO A 4 -58.17 48.05 22.45
N THR A 5 -58.74 47.01 23.01
CA THR A 5 -57.99 45.98 23.77
C THR A 5 -57.21 45.11 22.76
N ASP A 6 -55.96 45.43 22.66
CA ASP A 6 -54.98 44.59 21.89
C ASP A 6 -54.74 43.31 22.71
N THR A 7 -55.39 42.22 22.32
CA THR A 7 -55.18 40.89 22.90
C THR A 7 -53.87 40.31 22.32
N LEU A 8 -52.77 40.49 23.03
CA LEU A 8 -51.55 39.83 22.81
C LEU A 8 -51.76 38.30 22.86
N GLN A 9 -51.83 37.68 21.66
CA GLN A 9 -51.93 36.25 21.52
C GLN A 9 -50.52 35.64 21.86
N PRO A 10 -50.48 34.75 22.88
CA PRO A 10 -49.17 34.13 23.23
C PRO A 10 -48.63 33.32 22.06
N PRO A 11 -47.29 33.25 21.86
CA PRO A 11 -46.68 32.51 20.78
C PRO A 11 -47.08 31.05 20.90
N ARG A 12 -47.58 30.47 19.80
CA ARG A 12 -47.89 29.04 19.69
C ARG A 12 -46.61 28.29 19.83
N ARG A 13 -46.38 27.60 20.94
CA ARG A 13 -45.32 26.63 21.12
C ARG A 13 -45.63 25.45 20.23
N THR A 14 -44.86 25.28 19.14
CA THR A 14 -44.83 24.04 18.36
C THR A 14 -44.32 22.92 19.26
N PRO A 15 -45.07 21.80 19.41
CA PRO A 15 -44.57 20.67 20.18
C PRO A 15 -43.27 20.16 19.58
N PRO A 16 -42.28 19.73 20.40
CA PRO A 16 -41.07 19.13 19.89
C PRO A 16 -41.44 17.91 19.03
N ALA A 17 -40.91 17.84 17.82
CA ALA A 17 -41.08 16.69 16.96
C ALA A 17 -40.50 15.45 17.66
N ALA A 18 -41.34 14.50 18.06
CA ALA A 18 -40.92 13.23 18.61
C ALA A 18 -40.45 12.32 17.45
N PHE A 19 -39.27 11.75 17.55
CA PHE A 19 -38.78 10.77 16.58
C PHE A 19 -39.69 9.56 16.54
N THR A 20 -39.98 9.09 15.35
CA THR A 20 -40.70 7.85 15.16
C THR A 20 -39.78 6.64 15.33
N LEU A 21 -40.33 5.53 15.83
CA LEU A 21 -39.53 4.27 15.94
C LEU A 21 -38.91 3.85 14.61
N ILE A 22 -39.64 4.03 13.52
CA ILE A 22 -39.15 3.68 12.17
C ILE A 22 -37.97 4.55 11.75
N GLU A 23 -37.94 5.84 12.12
CA GLU A 23 -36.86 6.76 11.84
C GLU A 23 -35.53 6.32 12.51
N VAL A 24 -35.66 5.91 13.79
CA VAL A 24 -34.53 5.39 14.56
C VAL A 24 -34.02 4.06 13.94
N MET A 25 -34.91 3.17 13.53
CA MET A 25 -34.53 1.91 12.87
C MET A 25 -33.83 2.16 11.53
N VAL A 26 -34.33 3.08 10.71
CA VAL A 26 -33.70 3.44 9.43
C VAL A 26 -32.34 4.08 9.67
N ALA A 27 -32.23 4.98 10.63
CA ALA A 27 -30.95 5.60 10.97
C ALA A 27 -29.91 4.57 11.42
N LEU A 28 -30.30 3.60 12.28
CA LEU A 28 -29.42 2.52 12.70
C LEU A 28 -29.00 1.61 11.55
N ALA A 29 -29.92 1.31 10.62
CA ALA A 29 -29.58 0.52 9.42
C ALA A 29 -28.56 1.24 8.55
N ILE A 30 -28.70 2.54 8.32
CA ILE A 30 -27.74 3.34 7.53
C ILE A 30 -26.38 3.37 8.24
N VAL A 31 -26.34 3.59 9.55
CA VAL A 31 -25.10 3.59 10.34
C VAL A 31 -24.41 2.23 10.27
N ALA A 32 -25.14 1.12 10.38
CA ALA A 32 -24.58 -0.22 10.30
C ALA A 32 -23.91 -0.48 8.92
N VAL A 33 -24.56 -0.10 7.83
CA VAL A 33 -24.00 -0.21 6.49
C VAL A 33 -22.78 0.69 6.32
N ALA A 34 -22.82 1.92 6.81
CA ALA A 34 -21.69 2.84 6.74
C ALA A 34 -20.47 2.32 7.51
N LEU A 35 -20.68 1.75 8.72
CA LEU A 35 -19.61 1.17 9.53
C LEU A 35 -18.96 -0.03 8.86
N THR A 36 -19.74 -0.92 8.26
CA THR A 36 -19.18 -2.09 7.54
C THR A 36 -18.35 -1.66 6.34
N ALA A 37 -18.80 -0.68 5.59
CA ALA A 37 -18.05 -0.12 4.47
C ALA A 37 -16.73 0.53 4.94
N LEU A 38 -16.76 1.28 6.04
CA LEU A 38 -15.59 1.95 6.60
C LEU A 38 -14.54 0.96 7.11
N LEU A 39 -14.97 -0.13 7.76
CA LEU A 39 -14.08 -1.18 8.22
C LEU A 39 -13.40 -1.90 7.04
N GLY A 40 -14.13 -2.16 5.96
CA GLY A 40 -13.58 -2.75 4.74
C GLY A 40 -12.51 -1.86 4.10
N LEU A 41 -12.73 -0.55 4.07
CA LEU A 41 -11.76 0.41 3.53
C LEU A 41 -10.48 0.45 4.37
N ARG A 42 -10.60 0.41 5.70
CA ARG A 42 -9.45 0.41 6.61
C ARG A 42 -8.55 -0.81 6.40
N ASN A 43 -9.12 -2.00 6.28
CA ASN A 43 -8.35 -3.22 6.04
C ASN A 43 -7.58 -3.14 4.71
N ARG A 44 -8.19 -2.58 3.67
CA ARG A 44 -7.55 -2.39 2.37
C ARG A 44 -6.39 -1.40 2.44
N SER A 45 -6.54 -0.30 3.17
CA SER A 45 -5.49 0.69 3.37
C SER A 45 -4.29 0.13 4.12
N LEU A 46 -4.50 -0.72 5.13
CA LEU A 46 -3.43 -1.38 5.87
C LEU A 46 -2.66 -2.37 5.00
N ALA A 47 -3.34 -3.16 4.18
CA ALA A 47 -2.69 -4.09 3.26
C ALA A 47 -1.84 -3.34 2.22
N MET A 48 -2.35 -2.25 1.65
CA MET A 48 -1.59 -1.41 0.71
C MET A 48 -0.36 -0.76 1.35
N ALA A 49 -0.47 -0.31 2.60
CA ALA A 49 0.67 0.26 3.34
C ALA A 49 1.75 -0.79 3.63
N ALA A 50 1.36 -2.01 4.01
CA ALA A 50 2.28 -3.12 4.21
C ALA A 50 3.01 -3.49 2.92
N PHE A 51 2.28 -3.63 1.81
CA PHE A 51 2.86 -3.89 0.50
C PHE A 51 3.87 -2.80 0.08
N ALA A 52 3.52 -1.52 0.24
CA ALA A 52 4.42 -0.41 -0.09
C ALA A 52 5.70 -0.42 0.76
N HIS A 53 5.60 -0.84 2.02
CA HIS A 53 6.75 -1.00 2.91
C HIS A 53 7.67 -2.12 2.41
N HIS A 54 7.13 -3.31 2.17
CA HIS A 54 7.90 -4.45 1.64
C HIS A 54 8.53 -4.14 0.29
N LEU A 55 7.81 -3.47 -0.61
CA LEU A 55 8.34 -3.04 -1.90
C LEU A 55 9.54 -2.10 -1.75
N THR A 56 9.48 -1.17 -0.81
CA THR A 56 10.57 -0.23 -0.53
C THR A 56 11.79 -0.97 0.02
N GLU A 57 11.62 -1.85 0.99
CA GLU A 57 12.71 -2.63 1.57
C GLU A 57 13.34 -3.58 0.56
N ALA A 58 12.53 -4.29 -0.23
CA ALA A 58 13.00 -5.17 -1.29
C ALA A 58 13.82 -4.41 -2.34
N THR A 59 13.37 -3.19 -2.71
CA THR A 59 14.11 -2.33 -3.65
C THR A 59 15.44 -1.87 -3.07
N LEU A 60 15.49 -1.50 -1.81
CA LEU A 60 16.73 -1.11 -1.13
C LEU A 60 17.71 -2.31 -1.06
N LEU A 61 17.21 -3.49 -0.73
CA LEU A 61 18.00 -4.71 -0.71
C LEU A 61 18.56 -5.05 -2.10
N ALA A 62 17.72 -4.98 -3.14
CA ALA A 62 18.12 -5.23 -4.52
C ALA A 62 19.20 -4.23 -4.98
N ASN A 63 19.08 -2.96 -4.64
CA ASN A 63 20.10 -1.95 -4.95
C ASN A 63 21.42 -2.19 -4.19
N ALA A 64 21.35 -2.57 -2.92
CA ALA A 64 22.52 -2.89 -2.13
C ALA A 64 23.26 -4.12 -2.73
N ARG A 65 22.52 -5.15 -3.10
CA ARG A 65 23.08 -6.35 -3.78
C ARG A 65 23.65 -6.02 -5.15
N MET A 66 22.98 -5.21 -5.95
CA MET A 66 23.48 -4.76 -7.25
C MET A 66 24.77 -3.95 -7.10
N THR A 67 24.88 -3.13 -6.06
CA THR A 67 26.09 -2.37 -5.79
C THR A 67 27.25 -3.29 -5.39
N ASP A 68 26.99 -4.25 -4.51
CA ASP A 68 27.98 -5.25 -4.11
C ASP A 68 28.42 -6.11 -5.29
N LEU A 69 27.48 -6.53 -6.14
CA LEU A 69 27.75 -7.30 -7.37
C LEU A 69 28.61 -6.51 -8.36
N SER A 70 28.37 -5.22 -8.49
CA SER A 70 29.15 -4.34 -9.37
C SER A 70 30.57 -4.07 -8.88
N THR A 71 30.82 -4.19 -7.57
CA THR A 71 32.15 -4.02 -6.96
C THR A 71 32.96 -5.33 -6.90
N ARG A 72 32.26 -6.45 -6.80
CA ARG A 72 32.89 -7.77 -6.97
C ARG A 72 33.14 -7.97 -8.46
N SER A 73 34.38 -7.99 -8.87
CA SER A 73 34.84 -8.14 -10.26
C SER A 73 33.88 -8.87 -11.20
N ALA A 74 33.51 -8.22 -12.28
CA ALA A 74 32.59 -8.70 -13.33
C ALA A 74 33.01 -10.04 -14.02
N SER A 75 34.06 -10.72 -13.55
CA SER A 75 34.65 -11.88 -14.19
C SER A 75 33.87 -13.20 -14.00
N ALA A 76 32.96 -13.28 -13.04
CA ALA A 76 32.23 -14.50 -12.76
C ALA A 76 30.86 -14.47 -13.39
N THR A 77 30.64 -15.23 -14.45
CA THR A 77 29.31 -15.56 -14.96
C THR A 77 28.71 -16.64 -14.08
N GLY A 78 27.47 -16.48 -13.65
CA GLY A 78 26.77 -17.45 -12.83
C GLY A 78 25.62 -16.85 -12.04
N ALA A 79 24.90 -17.73 -11.34
CA ALA A 79 23.81 -17.35 -10.44
C ALA A 79 24.21 -17.67 -8.99
N THR A 80 23.84 -16.79 -8.08
CA THR A 80 23.99 -16.97 -6.63
C THR A 80 22.67 -16.55 -5.98
N ASP A 81 22.27 -17.26 -4.94
CA ASP A 81 21.07 -16.96 -4.18
C ASP A 81 21.35 -16.89 -2.68
N GLY A 82 20.44 -16.31 -1.93
CA GLY A 82 20.52 -16.23 -0.50
C GLY A 82 19.25 -15.71 0.12
N GLU A 83 19.24 -15.69 1.46
CA GLU A 83 18.10 -15.25 2.24
C GLU A 83 18.51 -14.11 3.17
N ALA A 84 17.59 -13.12 3.28
CA ALA A 84 17.64 -12.05 4.25
C ALA A 84 16.19 -11.84 4.74
N ALA A 85 15.76 -12.70 5.67
CA ALA A 85 14.36 -12.80 6.09
C ALA A 85 13.71 -11.44 6.35
N PRO A 86 12.50 -11.17 5.83
CA PRO A 86 11.59 -12.07 5.12
C PRO A 86 11.85 -12.19 3.60
N TYR A 87 12.97 -11.70 3.10
CA TYR A 87 13.30 -11.64 1.67
C TYR A 87 14.22 -12.78 1.26
N ARG A 88 14.05 -13.27 0.04
CA ARG A 88 14.97 -14.13 -0.68
C ARG A 88 15.50 -13.35 -1.89
N TRP A 89 16.77 -13.51 -2.24
CA TRP A 89 17.36 -12.83 -3.37
C TRP A 89 18.10 -13.80 -4.28
N ILE A 90 18.14 -13.46 -5.56
CA ILE A 90 18.87 -14.18 -6.62
C ILE A 90 19.69 -13.14 -7.37
N GLU A 91 20.97 -13.38 -7.51
CA GLU A 91 21.90 -12.59 -8.33
C GLU A 91 22.31 -13.42 -9.52
N GLU A 92 22.27 -12.87 -10.70
CA GLU A 92 22.69 -13.56 -11.92
C GLU A 92 23.51 -12.62 -12.81
N ILE A 93 24.67 -13.11 -13.30
CA ILE A 93 25.48 -12.42 -14.29
C ILE A 93 25.44 -13.22 -15.58
N ARG A 94 24.94 -12.59 -16.64
CA ARG A 94 24.78 -13.17 -17.99
C ARG A 94 25.72 -12.51 -18.96
N PRO A 95 26.30 -13.27 -19.92
CA PRO A 95 27.05 -12.68 -21.03
C PRO A 95 26.07 -11.91 -21.95
N THR A 96 26.56 -10.87 -22.58
CA THR A 96 25.84 -10.17 -23.64
C THR A 96 26.54 -10.41 -25.00
N PRO A 97 25.88 -10.08 -26.13
CA PRO A 97 26.49 -10.15 -27.44
C PRO A 97 27.67 -9.15 -27.66
N LEU A 98 27.84 -8.21 -26.72
CA LEU A 98 28.85 -7.16 -26.75
C LEU A 98 30.07 -7.61 -25.93
N ASP A 99 31.25 -7.60 -26.53
CA ASP A 99 32.50 -7.92 -25.82
C ASP A 99 32.76 -6.91 -24.71
N GLY A 100 33.11 -7.39 -23.52
CA GLY A 100 33.38 -6.56 -22.35
C GLY A 100 32.14 -6.00 -21.66
N VAL A 101 30.94 -6.43 -22.07
CA VAL A 101 29.64 -6.02 -21.41
C VAL A 101 28.93 -7.25 -20.89
N ARG A 102 28.51 -7.19 -19.65
CA ARG A 102 27.69 -8.23 -18.98
C ARG A 102 26.42 -7.66 -18.41
N GLU A 103 25.39 -8.46 -18.40
CA GLU A 103 24.12 -8.14 -17.77
C GLU A 103 24.11 -8.73 -16.36
N ALA A 104 23.94 -7.87 -15.37
CA ALA A 104 23.72 -8.26 -13.99
C ALA A 104 22.24 -8.08 -13.65
N VAL A 105 21.62 -9.12 -13.12
CA VAL A 105 20.22 -9.15 -12.69
C VAL A 105 20.18 -9.50 -11.21
N VAL A 106 19.44 -8.72 -10.44
CA VAL A 106 19.14 -9.00 -9.03
C VAL A 106 17.63 -9.06 -8.87
N ILE A 107 17.15 -10.18 -8.36
CA ILE A 107 15.73 -10.41 -8.08
C ILE A 107 15.60 -10.58 -6.57
N VAL A 108 14.70 -9.83 -5.97
CA VAL A 108 14.33 -9.97 -4.55
C VAL A 108 12.87 -10.37 -4.47
N LEU A 109 12.62 -11.47 -3.77
CA LEU A 109 11.30 -12.08 -3.62
C LEU A 109 10.85 -12.01 -2.16
N TRP A 110 9.55 -11.83 -1.93
CA TRP A 110 8.95 -11.91 -0.60
C TRP A 110 7.53 -12.45 -0.68
N GLN A 111 7.02 -12.92 0.46
CA GLN A 111 5.66 -13.42 0.55
C GLN A 111 4.72 -12.30 1.01
N GLU A 112 3.70 -12.00 0.18
CA GLU A 112 2.64 -11.06 0.52
C GLU A 112 1.32 -11.81 0.63
N GLY A 113 0.96 -12.20 1.86
CA GLY A 113 -0.21 -13.06 2.09
C GLY A 113 -0.09 -14.43 1.41
N ALA A 114 -0.94 -14.69 0.40
CA ALA A 114 -0.93 -15.93 -0.37
C ALA A 114 -0.13 -15.84 -1.68
N HIS A 115 0.45 -14.67 -2.00
CA HIS A 115 1.17 -14.42 -3.24
C HIS A 115 2.65 -14.20 -2.98
N GLU A 116 3.49 -14.66 -3.92
CA GLU A 116 4.90 -14.30 -3.94
C GLU A 116 5.05 -13.09 -4.86
N GLU A 117 5.64 -12.03 -4.32
CA GLU A 117 5.92 -10.78 -5.02
C GLU A 117 7.42 -10.66 -5.26
N GLN A 118 7.81 -9.90 -6.27
CA GLN A 118 9.22 -9.71 -6.60
C GLN A 118 9.54 -8.30 -7.10
N VAL A 119 10.79 -7.92 -6.90
CA VAL A 119 11.44 -6.77 -7.51
C VAL A 119 12.65 -7.26 -8.28
N GLU A 120 12.77 -6.82 -9.53
CA GLU A 120 13.91 -7.12 -10.38
C GLU A 120 14.63 -5.82 -10.76
N ILE A 121 15.96 -5.84 -10.64
CA ILE A 121 16.84 -4.74 -11.08
C ILE A 121 17.86 -5.35 -12.04
N THR A 122 17.97 -4.75 -13.22
CA THR A 122 18.96 -5.11 -14.24
C THR A 122 19.94 -3.95 -14.44
N ARG A 123 21.22 -4.27 -14.55
CA ARG A 123 22.29 -3.32 -14.86
C ARG A 123 23.31 -3.95 -15.80
N TYR A 124 23.85 -3.14 -16.71
CA TYR A 124 24.97 -3.55 -17.54
C TYR A 124 26.29 -3.17 -16.87
N LEU A 125 27.17 -4.15 -16.74
CA LEU A 125 28.50 -3.99 -16.17
C LEU A 125 29.51 -4.00 -17.32
N PHE A 126 30.47 -3.09 -17.25
CA PHE A 126 31.56 -3.00 -18.24
C PHE A 126 32.82 -3.56 -17.60
N ASP A 127 33.51 -4.47 -18.31
CA ASP A 127 34.84 -4.90 -17.90
C ASP A 127 35.77 -3.67 -18.03
N THR A 128 36.24 -3.16 -16.90
CA THR A 128 37.27 -2.11 -16.90
C THR A 128 38.61 -2.80 -17.21
N PRO A 129 39.42 -2.31 -18.18
CA PRO A 129 40.70 -2.86 -18.52
C PRO A 129 41.72 -2.76 -17.38
#